data_b1c6303fde2b25af6ac56bf03e68334a
#
_entry.id   b1c6303fde2b25af6ac56bf03e68334a
#
_cell.length_a   1.000
_cell.length_b   1.000
_cell.length_c   1.000
_cell.angle_alpha   90.00
_cell.angle_beta   90.00
_cell.angle_gamma   90.00
#
_symmetry.space_group_name_H-M   'P 1'
#
loop_
_entity.id
_entity.type
_entity.pdbx_description
1 polymer ?
#
loop_
_entity_poly.entity_id
_entity_poly.type
_entity_poly.pdbx_seq_one_letter_code
_entity_poly.pdbx_strand_id
1 'polypeptide(L)'
;MYGVSVSPSLLARSWQWHAVASGVLTAAGYILGLTLQRLYAIVVPRLGVQITAPPTVALAFRVILFFGFFLWLIRWLIHSYRERRRADVLVGMSGENLGQYLLGTAGAFLLTLVLLAIASGLQWIGRALVAFFSQWLHYVVALSITLALLVVIVYGLTSQVIIKLGINFFTRHARRMNNRTAKGIVQPQIKERSGSPSSYSSWESVGGHGRMFLGRGPSRADIEAVARCAAQEPIRVYAGMPAEGQSLQSAADLVVRELRRSGAFERPVILIATSTGSGWVDEWQVQPFEYLTLGNCATASMQYSFVPSSINFLTDLDVSEEAAVILFETIRRAVDELPEESRPALFVCGESLGAYASQHV
;
A
#
# COMPACT_ATOMS: atom_id res chain seq x y z
N MET A 1 13.55 -9.36 -16.08
CA MET A 1 12.82 -8.98 -14.86
C MET A 1 12.88 -7.48 -14.56
N TYR A 2 14.04 -6.79 -14.64
CA TYR A 2 14.11 -5.34 -14.48
C TYR A 2 13.13 -4.60 -15.41
N GLY A 3 13.10 -4.94 -16.71
CA GLY A 3 12.15 -4.34 -17.66
C GLY A 3 10.68 -4.46 -17.24
N VAL A 4 10.29 -5.57 -16.62
CA VAL A 4 8.92 -5.78 -16.11
C VAL A 4 8.63 -4.86 -14.93
N SER A 5 9.60 -4.68 -14.01
CA SER A 5 9.42 -3.81 -12.83
C SER A 5 9.28 -2.34 -13.17
N VAL A 6 9.86 -1.91 -14.29
CA VAL A 6 9.87 -0.53 -14.77
C VAL A 6 8.68 -0.23 -15.69
N SER A 7 7.84 -1.24 -16.00
CA SER A 7 6.65 -1.06 -16.83
C SER A 7 5.76 0.07 -16.26
N PRO A 8 5.17 0.90 -17.13
CA PRO A 8 4.28 1.97 -16.71
C PRO A 8 3.10 1.40 -15.92
N SER A 9 2.77 2.04 -14.83
CA SER A 9 1.57 1.76 -14.04
C SER A 9 0.82 3.07 -13.79
N LEU A 10 -0.48 2.99 -13.63
CA LEU A 10 -1.32 4.15 -13.29
C LEU A 10 -1.05 4.70 -11.87
N LEU A 11 -0.32 3.94 -11.05
CA LEU A 11 0.08 4.38 -9.72
C LEU A 11 1.44 5.08 -9.80
N ALA A 12 1.48 6.34 -9.43
CA ALA A 12 2.72 7.08 -9.25
C ALA A 12 3.56 6.43 -8.14
N ARG A 13 4.79 6.07 -8.47
CA ARG A 13 5.72 5.44 -7.51
C ARG A 13 6.82 6.45 -7.19
N SER A 14 7.13 6.63 -5.92
CA SER A 14 8.33 7.39 -5.54
C SER A 14 9.59 6.61 -5.91
N TRP A 15 10.72 7.31 -6.10
CA TRP A 15 12.00 6.73 -6.48
C TRP A 15 12.47 5.61 -5.53
N GLN A 16 12.09 5.68 -4.25
CA GLN A 16 12.39 4.64 -3.25
C GLN A 16 11.68 3.33 -3.58
N TRP A 17 10.38 3.41 -3.88
CA TRP A 17 9.60 2.23 -4.27
C TRP A 17 10.03 1.67 -5.61
N HIS A 18 10.44 2.55 -6.54
CA HIS A 18 11.07 2.14 -7.79
C HIS A 18 12.36 1.34 -7.51
N ALA A 19 13.24 1.85 -6.63
CA ALA A 19 14.49 1.18 -6.27
C ALA A 19 14.23 -0.21 -5.65
N VAL A 20 13.31 -0.31 -4.70
CA VAL A 20 13.00 -1.57 -4.01
C VAL A 20 12.39 -2.59 -4.97
N ALA A 21 11.31 -2.24 -5.66
CA ALA A 21 10.62 -3.17 -6.55
C ALA A 21 11.53 -3.67 -7.69
N SER A 22 12.26 -2.75 -8.32
CA SER A 22 13.16 -3.09 -9.43
C SER A 22 14.39 -3.85 -8.96
N GLY A 23 14.93 -3.55 -7.78
CA GLY A 23 16.07 -4.26 -7.21
C GLY A 23 15.74 -5.70 -6.88
N VAL A 24 14.62 -5.94 -6.19
CA VAL A 24 14.16 -7.30 -5.84
C VAL A 24 13.86 -8.12 -7.09
N LEU A 25 13.11 -7.58 -8.07
CA LEU A 25 12.78 -8.29 -9.30
C LEU A 25 14.02 -8.56 -10.17
N THR A 26 15.02 -7.68 -10.14
CA THR A 26 16.28 -7.90 -10.86
C THR A 26 17.09 -9.02 -10.22
N ALA A 27 17.18 -9.05 -8.90
CA ALA A 27 17.84 -10.14 -8.16
C ALA A 27 17.14 -11.48 -8.42
N ALA A 28 15.81 -11.53 -8.35
CA ALA A 28 15.02 -12.71 -8.68
C ALA A 28 15.24 -13.18 -10.13
N GLY A 29 15.28 -12.22 -11.07
CA GLY A 29 15.57 -12.51 -12.48
C GLY A 29 16.98 -13.08 -12.70
N TYR A 30 17.97 -12.61 -11.97
CA TYR A 30 19.33 -13.14 -12.02
C TYR A 30 19.39 -14.59 -11.50
N ILE A 31 18.74 -14.86 -10.36
CA ILE A 31 18.65 -16.21 -9.79
C ILE A 31 17.95 -17.16 -10.76
N LEU A 32 16.84 -16.72 -11.37
CA LEU A 32 16.12 -17.50 -12.38
C LEU A 32 17.03 -17.80 -13.58
N GLY A 33 17.79 -16.83 -14.06
CA GLY A 33 18.75 -17.00 -15.15
C GLY A 33 19.81 -18.04 -14.85
N LEU A 34 20.39 -18.00 -13.63
CA LEU A 34 21.36 -19.02 -13.19
C LEU A 34 20.73 -20.42 -13.09
N THR A 35 19.49 -20.51 -12.62
CA THR A 35 18.77 -21.78 -12.53
C THR A 35 18.52 -22.37 -13.93
N LEU A 36 18.06 -21.55 -14.86
CA LEU A 36 17.86 -21.95 -16.26
C LEU A 36 19.18 -22.38 -16.94
N GLN A 37 20.27 -21.66 -16.66
CA GLN A 37 21.60 -22.03 -17.18
C GLN A 37 22.05 -23.37 -16.64
N ARG A 38 21.85 -23.66 -15.36
CA ARG A 38 22.17 -24.97 -14.75
C ARG A 38 21.30 -26.07 -15.35
N LEU A 39 20.01 -25.82 -15.50
CA LEU A 39 19.08 -26.76 -16.11
C LEU A 39 19.49 -27.09 -17.56
N TYR A 40 19.82 -26.05 -18.33
CA TYR A 40 20.36 -26.20 -19.69
C TYR A 40 21.61 -27.10 -19.71
N ALA A 41 22.57 -26.84 -18.82
CA ALA A 41 23.81 -27.60 -18.72
C ALA A 41 23.61 -29.08 -18.33
N ILE A 42 22.49 -29.41 -17.66
CA ILE A 42 22.16 -30.79 -17.28
C ILE A 42 21.35 -31.51 -18.42
N VAL A 43 20.38 -30.81 -19.00
CA VAL A 43 19.40 -31.43 -19.92
C VAL A 43 19.96 -31.57 -21.34
N VAL A 44 20.60 -30.51 -21.84
CA VAL A 44 21.04 -30.51 -23.27
C VAL A 44 22.05 -31.59 -23.60
N PRO A 45 23.09 -31.88 -22.76
CA PRO A 45 23.98 -33.01 -23.02
C PRO A 45 23.26 -34.38 -23.00
N ARG A 46 22.22 -34.55 -22.18
CA ARG A 46 21.43 -35.78 -22.13
C ARG A 46 20.58 -36.00 -23.36
N LEU A 47 20.23 -34.95 -24.10
CA LEU A 47 19.50 -35.00 -25.36
C LEU A 47 20.43 -35.27 -26.57
N GLY A 48 21.74 -35.47 -26.34
CA GLY A 48 22.72 -35.71 -27.40
C GLY A 48 23.03 -34.51 -28.28
N VAL A 49 22.54 -33.32 -27.92
CA VAL A 49 22.77 -32.08 -28.69
C VAL A 49 24.09 -31.44 -28.24
N GLN A 50 25.07 -31.44 -29.15
CA GLN A 50 26.32 -30.72 -28.95
C GLN A 50 26.37 -29.51 -29.89
N ILE A 51 26.25 -28.31 -29.30
CA ILE A 51 26.42 -27.07 -30.06
C ILE A 51 27.90 -26.67 -29.99
N THR A 52 28.65 -27.04 -31.01
CA THR A 52 30.05 -26.63 -31.14
C THR A 52 30.16 -25.43 -32.09
N ALA A 53 30.61 -24.28 -31.58
CA ALA A 53 30.90 -23.12 -32.40
C ALA A 53 32.39 -22.75 -32.26
N PRO A 54 33.04 -22.30 -33.32
CA PRO A 54 34.41 -21.76 -33.20
C PRO A 54 34.50 -20.67 -32.16
N PRO A 55 35.56 -20.58 -31.36
CA PRO A 55 35.68 -19.59 -30.28
C PRO A 55 35.45 -18.14 -30.73
N THR A 56 35.88 -17.79 -31.92
CA THR A 56 35.69 -16.46 -32.52
C THR A 56 34.21 -16.17 -32.80
N VAL A 57 33.47 -17.13 -33.33
CA VAL A 57 32.02 -17.02 -33.61
C VAL A 57 31.24 -16.91 -32.29
N ALA A 58 31.60 -17.73 -31.32
CA ALA A 58 30.97 -17.70 -29.99
C ALA A 58 31.21 -16.35 -29.27
N LEU A 59 32.41 -15.79 -29.39
CA LEU A 59 32.73 -14.47 -28.86
C LEU A 59 31.95 -13.38 -29.59
N ALA A 60 31.96 -13.37 -30.92
CA ALA A 60 31.20 -12.39 -31.72
C ALA A 60 29.73 -12.39 -31.37
N PHE A 61 29.11 -13.58 -31.23
CA PHE A 61 27.72 -13.74 -30.83
C PHE A 61 27.44 -13.17 -29.45
N ARG A 62 28.30 -13.44 -28.46
CA ARG A 62 28.19 -12.88 -27.11
C ARG A 62 28.28 -11.36 -27.12
N VAL A 63 29.19 -10.80 -27.88
CA VAL A 63 29.37 -9.35 -28.02
C VAL A 63 28.14 -8.70 -28.66
N ILE A 64 27.62 -9.27 -29.73
CA ILE A 64 26.40 -8.79 -30.40
C ILE A 64 25.19 -8.86 -29.45
N LEU A 65 25.01 -9.97 -28.73
CA LEU A 65 23.94 -10.11 -27.74
C LEU A 65 24.08 -9.10 -26.61
N PHE A 66 25.30 -8.87 -26.12
CA PHE A 66 25.55 -7.90 -25.06
C PHE A 66 25.19 -6.47 -25.50
N PHE A 67 25.70 -6.03 -26.63
CA PHE A 67 25.41 -4.69 -27.16
C PHE A 67 23.94 -4.54 -27.58
N GLY A 68 23.34 -5.55 -28.20
CA GLY A 68 21.93 -5.57 -28.55
C GLY A 68 21.03 -5.47 -27.31
N PHE A 69 21.34 -6.23 -26.27
CA PHE A 69 20.63 -6.15 -24.99
C PHE A 69 20.81 -4.79 -24.32
N PHE A 70 22.02 -4.23 -24.34
CA PHE A 70 22.32 -2.92 -23.75
C PHE A 70 21.57 -1.79 -24.45
N LEU A 71 21.55 -1.78 -25.77
CA LEU A 71 20.76 -0.82 -26.57
C LEU A 71 19.26 -0.96 -26.34
N TRP A 72 18.78 -2.21 -26.29
CA TRP A 72 17.39 -2.50 -25.96
C TRP A 72 17.03 -1.99 -24.55
N LEU A 73 17.90 -2.20 -23.56
CA LEU A 73 17.70 -1.73 -22.19
C LEU A 73 17.62 -0.20 -22.11
N ILE A 74 18.55 0.51 -22.77
CA ILE A 74 18.52 1.99 -22.83
C ILE A 74 17.21 2.47 -23.47
N ARG A 75 16.84 1.90 -24.62
CA ARG A 75 15.58 2.24 -25.28
C ARG A 75 14.37 2.00 -24.40
N TRP A 76 14.38 0.87 -23.70
CA TRP A 76 13.30 0.52 -22.75
C TRP A 76 13.22 1.50 -21.57
N LEU A 77 14.33 1.90 -21.00
CA LEU A 77 14.39 2.89 -19.93
C LEU A 77 13.83 4.25 -20.38
N ILE A 78 14.24 4.71 -21.55
CA ILE A 78 13.74 5.98 -22.13
C ILE A 78 12.22 5.88 -22.38
N HIS A 79 11.76 4.78 -22.96
CA HIS A 79 10.34 4.55 -23.21
C HIS A 79 9.54 4.54 -21.90
N SER A 80 9.98 3.76 -20.93
CA SER A 80 9.34 3.65 -19.63
C SER A 80 9.26 4.99 -18.87
N TYR A 81 10.33 5.79 -18.90
CA TYR A 81 10.33 7.13 -18.34
C TYR A 81 9.30 8.05 -19.02
N ARG A 82 9.26 8.02 -20.37
CA ARG A 82 8.31 8.83 -21.15
C ARG A 82 6.86 8.45 -20.86
N GLU A 83 6.55 7.16 -20.80
CA GLU A 83 5.19 6.68 -20.52
C GLU A 83 4.75 7.01 -19.09
N ARG A 84 5.63 6.87 -18.10
CA ARG A 84 5.33 7.30 -16.72
C ARG A 84 5.00 8.78 -16.66
N ARG A 85 5.82 9.61 -17.31
CA ARG A 85 5.59 11.06 -17.32
C ARG A 85 4.27 11.44 -18.01
N ARG A 86 3.86 10.71 -19.05
CA ARG A 86 2.55 10.87 -19.67
C ARG A 86 1.41 10.52 -18.71
N ALA A 87 1.54 9.38 -18.03
CA ALA A 87 0.57 8.95 -17.02
C ALA A 87 0.44 9.97 -15.88
N ASP A 88 1.54 10.48 -15.35
CA ASP A 88 1.55 11.50 -14.29
C ASP A 88 0.80 12.77 -14.71
N VAL A 89 1.00 13.23 -15.96
CA VAL A 89 0.28 14.41 -16.50
C VAL A 89 -1.22 14.13 -16.62
N LEU A 90 -1.62 12.94 -17.08
CA LEU A 90 -3.03 12.57 -17.24
C LEU A 90 -3.77 12.50 -15.91
N VAL A 91 -3.08 12.10 -14.84
CA VAL A 91 -3.65 11.98 -13.48
C VAL A 91 -3.50 13.31 -12.69
N GLY A 92 -2.87 14.34 -13.28
CA GLY A 92 -2.67 15.63 -12.61
C GLY A 92 -1.67 15.59 -11.46
N MET A 93 -0.79 14.59 -11.43
CA MET A 93 0.24 14.43 -10.40
C MET A 93 1.56 15.08 -10.84
N SER A 94 2.29 15.64 -9.87
CA SER A 94 3.67 16.07 -10.08
C SER A 94 4.56 14.83 -10.16
N GLY A 95 4.85 14.37 -11.38
CA GLY A 95 5.64 13.18 -11.63
C GLY A 95 7.10 13.29 -11.19
N GLU A 96 7.78 12.17 -11.15
CA GLU A 96 9.22 12.09 -10.88
C GLU A 96 10.02 12.86 -11.95
N ASN A 97 10.96 13.68 -11.50
CA ASN A 97 11.94 14.27 -12.41
C ASN A 97 12.98 13.22 -12.85
N LEU A 98 13.72 13.53 -13.92
CA LEU A 98 14.73 12.61 -14.47
C LEU A 98 15.78 12.19 -13.41
N GLY A 99 16.18 13.12 -12.53
CA GLY A 99 17.14 12.84 -11.45
C GLY A 99 16.61 11.80 -10.45
N GLN A 100 15.35 11.91 -10.04
CA GLN A 100 14.70 10.93 -9.17
C GLN A 100 14.55 9.56 -9.84
N TYR A 101 14.21 9.53 -11.13
CA TYR A 101 14.15 8.29 -11.90
C TYR A 101 15.52 7.59 -12.00
N LEU A 102 16.57 8.34 -12.27
CA LEU A 102 17.95 7.82 -12.30
C LEU A 102 18.40 7.36 -10.92
N LEU A 103 18.06 8.10 -9.86
CA LEU A 103 18.35 7.72 -8.47
C LEU A 103 17.65 6.41 -8.10
N GLY A 104 16.38 6.25 -8.48
CA GLY A 104 15.62 5.01 -8.30
C GLY A 104 16.26 3.83 -9.04
N THR A 105 16.71 4.07 -10.27
CA THR A 105 17.42 3.05 -11.07
C THR A 105 18.77 2.67 -10.44
N ALA A 106 19.58 3.63 -10.02
CA ALA A 106 20.84 3.38 -9.32
C ALA A 106 20.61 2.64 -8.00
N GLY A 107 19.60 3.04 -7.23
CA GLY A 107 19.18 2.36 -6.01
C GLY A 107 18.76 0.91 -6.26
N ALA A 108 18.05 0.64 -7.36
CA ALA A 108 17.68 -0.72 -7.75
C ALA A 108 18.90 -1.61 -8.03
N PHE A 109 19.89 -1.09 -8.76
CA PHE A 109 21.13 -1.84 -9.00
C PHE A 109 21.92 -2.08 -7.71
N LEU A 110 22.04 -1.06 -6.84
CA LEU A 110 22.69 -1.19 -5.54
C LEU A 110 22.01 -2.26 -4.68
N LEU A 111 20.68 -2.20 -4.58
CA LEU A 111 19.90 -3.21 -3.83
C LEU A 111 20.09 -4.61 -4.43
N THR A 112 20.08 -4.74 -5.75
CA THR A 112 20.37 -6.01 -6.43
C THR A 112 21.74 -6.56 -6.02
N LEU A 113 22.80 -5.73 -6.04
CA LEU A 113 24.13 -6.14 -5.63
C LEU A 113 24.17 -6.59 -4.16
N VAL A 114 23.52 -5.86 -3.26
CA VAL A 114 23.40 -6.22 -1.85
C VAL A 114 22.70 -7.57 -1.68
N LEU A 115 21.56 -7.79 -2.36
CA LEU A 115 20.83 -9.05 -2.29
C LEU A 115 21.66 -10.24 -2.82
N LEU A 116 22.38 -10.02 -3.92
CA LEU A 116 23.27 -11.04 -4.49
C LEU A 116 24.48 -11.31 -3.59
N ALA A 117 25.03 -10.29 -2.93
CA ALA A 117 26.10 -10.46 -1.94
C ALA A 117 25.63 -11.28 -0.73
N ILE A 118 24.43 -11.00 -0.21
CA ILE A 118 23.80 -11.79 0.86
C ILE A 118 23.60 -13.23 0.41
N ALA A 119 23.04 -13.46 -0.76
CA ALA A 119 22.82 -14.80 -1.31
C ALA A 119 24.15 -15.58 -1.48
N SER A 120 25.19 -14.90 -1.96
CA SER A 120 26.54 -15.49 -2.09
C SER A 120 27.16 -15.81 -0.75
N GLY A 121 26.99 -14.95 0.24
CA GLY A 121 27.43 -15.18 1.63
C GLY A 121 26.74 -16.39 2.25
N LEU A 122 25.42 -16.50 2.10
CA LEU A 122 24.66 -17.67 2.56
C LEU A 122 25.11 -18.96 1.88
N GLN A 123 25.40 -18.92 0.57
CA GLN A 123 25.94 -20.08 -0.14
C GLN A 123 27.33 -20.47 0.34
N TRP A 124 28.17 -19.49 0.65
CA TRP A 124 29.50 -19.73 1.20
C TRP A 124 29.43 -20.37 2.59
N ILE A 125 28.59 -19.82 3.49
CA ILE A 125 28.31 -20.38 4.82
C ILE A 125 27.76 -21.79 4.70
N GLY A 126 26.79 -22.01 3.81
CA GLY A 126 26.22 -23.34 3.59
C GLY A 126 27.26 -24.37 3.15
N ARG A 127 28.14 -23.99 2.23
CA ARG A 127 29.23 -24.89 1.79
C ARG A 127 30.21 -25.21 2.93
N ALA A 128 30.57 -24.20 3.74
CA ALA A 128 31.43 -24.38 4.88
C ALA A 128 30.82 -25.32 5.96
N LEU A 129 29.51 -25.16 6.22
CA LEU A 129 28.77 -26.02 7.17
C LEU A 129 28.64 -27.45 6.66
N VAL A 130 28.34 -27.66 5.37
CA VAL A 130 28.32 -29.01 4.79
C VAL A 130 29.69 -29.65 4.89
N ALA A 131 30.77 -28.93 4.54
CA ALA A 131 32.12 -29.43 4.67
C ALA A 131 32.50 -29.79 6.12
N PHE A 132 32.07 -28.99 7.09
CA PHE A 132 32.28 -29.26 8.52
C PHE A 132 31.51 -30.49 8.98
N PHE A 133 30.23 -30.62 8.72
CA PHE A 133 29.42 -31.75 9.16
C PHE A 133 29.77 -33.04 8.42
N SER A 134 30.22 -32.98 7.17
CA SER A 134 30.60 -34.17 6.40
C SER A 134 31.90 -34.86 6.91
N GLN A 135 32.59 -34.22 7.86
CA GLN A 135 33.73 -34.88 8.54
C GLN A 135 33.27 -36.04 9.45
N TRP A 136 32.04 -35.95 9.99
CA TRP A 136 31.50 -36.96 10.93
C TRP A 136 30.21 -37.63 10.41
N LEU A 137 29.56 -37.04 9.44
CA LEU A 137 28.25 -37.48 8.93
C LEU A 137 28.31 -37.79 7.43
N HIS A 138 27.45 -38.69 6.98
CA HIS A 138 27.28 -38.90 5.55
C HIS A 138 26.82 -37.61 4.88
N TYR A 139 27.32 -37.34 3.66
CA TYR A 139 27.08 -36.08 2.91
C TYR A 139 25.60 -35.65 2.86
N VAL A 140 24.68 -36.59 2.61
CA VAL A 140 23.24 -36.30 2.53
C VAL A 140 22.70 -35.79 3.86
N VAL A 141 23.15 -36.40 4.98
CA VAL A 141 22.73 -35.98 6.33
C VAL A 141 23.30 -34.60 6.66
N ALA A 142 24.59 -34.37 6.36
CA ALA A 142 25.26 -33.08 6.56
C ALA A 142 24.54 -31.95 5.73
N LEU A 143 24.15 -32.24 4.49
CA LEU A 143 23.42 -31.32 3.64
C LEU A 143 22.04 -31.01 4.22
N SER A 144 21.31 -32.04 4.69
CA SER A 144 19.96 -31.86 5.26
C SER A 144 19.98 -31.02 6.54
N ILE A 145 20.94 -31.30 7.43
CA ILE A 145 21.13 -30.50 8.67
C ILE A 145 21.49 -29.06 8.34
N THR A 146 22.43 -28.85 7.42
CA THR A 146 22.81 -27.48 6.98
C THR A 146 21.63 -26.72 6.38
N LEU A 147 20.84 -27.37 5.53
CA LEU A 147 19.67 -26.74 4.93
C LEU A 147 18.62 -26.36 5.98
N ALA A 148 18.32 -27.27 6.91
CA ALA A 148 17.40 -26.99 8.01
C ALA A 148 17.90 -25.82 8.88
N LEU A 149 19.18 -25.80 9.22
CA LEU A 149 19.79 -24.72 10.01
C LEU A 149 19.71 -23.37 9.28
N LEU A 150 20.05 -23.33 7.99
CA LEU A 150 19.95 -22.11 7.20
C LEU A 150 18.50 -21.62 7.09
N VAL A 151 17.52 -22.52 6.89
CA VAL A 151 16.10 -22.16 6.87
C VAL A 151 15.68 -21.55 8.21
N VAL A 152 16.04 -22.15 9.34
CA VAL A 152 15.73 -21.62 10.67
C VAL A 152 16.37 -20.25 10.90
N ILE A 153 17.65 -20.09 10.54
CA ILE A 153 18.35 -18.80 10.68
C ILE A 153 17.71 -17.73 9.80
N VAL A 154 17.47 -18.02 8.53
CA VAL A 154 16.85 -17.06 7.58
C VAL A 154 15.44 -16.70 8.04
N TYR A 155 14.64 -17.70 8.45
CA TYR A 155 13.30 -17.46 8.98
C TYR A 155 13.33 -16.60 10.25
N GLY A 156 14.20 -16.94 11.21
CA GLY A 156 14.35 -16.17 12.45
C GLY A 156 14.80 -14.74 12.21
N LEU A 157 15.82 -14.53 11.36
CA LEU A 157 16.28 -13.19 10.99
C LEU A 157 15.19 -12.39 10.25
N THR A 158 14.48 -13.03 9.33
CA THR A 158 13.44 -12.36 8.55
C THR A 158 12.25 -12.02 9.42
N SER A 159 11.69 -12.99 10.16
CA SER A 159 10.47 -12.80 10.95
C SER A 159 10.69 -11.94 12.20
N GLN A 160 11.77 -12.16 12.93
CA GLN A 160 11.98 -11.52 14.23
C GLN A 160 12.74 -10.18 14.14
N VAL A 161 13.61 -10.01 13.16
CA VAL A 161 14.45 -8.81 13.06
C VAL A 161 13.95 -7.91 11.94
N ILE A 162 13.97 -8.37 10.68
CA ILE A 162 13.69 -7.52 9.52
C ILE A 162 12.23 -7.04 9.52
N ILE A 163 11.28 -7.97 9.74
CA ILE A 163 9.85 -7.61 9.75
C ILE A 163 9.54 -6.69 10.92
N LYS A 164 9.96 -7.03 12.15
CA LYS A 164 9.69 -6.19 13.33
C LYS A 164 10.35 -4.81 13.25
N LEU A 165 11.63 -4.74 12.84
CA LEU A 165 12.31 -3.45 12.65
C LEU A 165 11.67 -2.64 11.53
N GLY A 166 11.31 -3.28 10.42
CA GLY A 166 10.61 -2.67 9.30
C GLY A 166 9.26 -2.10 9.74
N ILE A 167 8.41 -2.90 10.35
CA ILE A 167 7.09 -2.47 10.85
C ILE A 167 7.25 -1.30 11.84
N ASN A 168 8.16 -1.40 12.81
CA ASN A 168 8.39 -0.32 13.77
C ASN A 168 8.87 0.98 13.12
N PHE A 169 9.76 0.88 12.13
CA PHE A 169 10.23 2.04 11.37
C PHE A 169 9.09 2.68 10.58
N PHE A 170 8.32 1.87 9.83
CA PHE A 170 7.17 2.35 9.04
C PHE A 170 6.07 2.93 9.93
N THR A 171 5.75 2.28 11.04
CA THR A 171 4.73 2.78 11.98
C THR A 171 5.12 4.13 12.58
N ARG A 172 6.39 4.30 12.99
CA ARG A 172 6.87 5.59 13.49
C ARG A 172 6.83 6.68 12.42
N HIS A 173 7.20 6.35 11.20
CA HIS A 173 7.15 7.29 10.07
C HIS A 173 5.69 7.65 9.73
N ALA A 174 4.81 6.66 9.64
CA ALA A 174 3.39 6.83 9.36
C ALA A 174 2.70 7.67 10.44
N ARG A 175 2.99 7.42 11.73
CA ARG A 175 2.49 8.25 12.85
C ARG A 175 2.92 9.72 12.72
N ARG A 176 4.19 9.98 12.33
CA ARG A 176 4.67 11.34 12.05
C ARG A 176 3.95 12.00 10.87
N MET A 177 3.69 11.25 9.81
CA MET A 177 2.94 11.73 8.64
C MET A 177 1.48 11.99 8.99
N ASN A 178 0.85 11.15 9.83
CA ASN A 178 -0.52 11.33 10.29
C ASN A 178 -0.71 12.61 11.10
N ASN A 179 0.32 13.11 11.77
CA ASN A 179 0.27 14.37 12.51
C ASN A 179 0.42 15.61 11.61
N ARG A 180 0.75 15.44 10.32
CA ARG A 180 0.91 16.57 9.39
C ARG A 180 -0.41 16.90 8.70
N THR A 181 -0.71 18.18 8.56
CA THR A 181 -1.80 18.67 7.73
C THR A 181 -1.28 18.87 6.30
N ALA A 182 -1.96 18.33 5.30
CA ALA A 182 -1.59 18.54 3.92
C ALA A 182 -1.77 20.01 3.51
N LYS A 183 -0.95 20.48 2.55
CA LYS A 183 -1.01 21.87 2.08
C LYS A 183 -2.39 22.18 1.52
N GLY A 184 -2.95 23.32 1.90
CA GLY A 184 -4.27 23.79 1.45
C GLY A 184 -5.46 23.18 2.23
N ILE A 185 -5.23 22.34 3.22
CA ILE A 185 -6.28 21.83 4.10
C ILE A 185 -6.47 22.81 5.28
N VAL A 186 -7.70 23.25 5.46
CA VAL A 186 -8.11 24.16 6.52
C VAL A 186 -9.13 23.49 7.43
N GLN A 187 -9.07 23.83 8.72
CA GLN A 187 -10.03 23.35 9.70
C GLN A 187 -11.45 23.83 9.36
N PRO A 188 -12.44 22.95 9.27
CA PRO A 188 -13.82 23.33 9.02
C PRO A 188 -14.38 24.14 10.20
N GLN A 189 -15.19 25.14 9.88
CA GLN A 189 -15.82 26.02 10.91
C GLN A 189 -17.33 25.71 11.08
N ILE A 190 -17.87 24.79 10.28
CA ILE A 190 -19.29 24.44 10.27
C ILE A 190 -19.57 23.21 11.13
N LYS A 191 -20.76 23.14 11.71
CA LYS A 191 -21.17 22.06 12.61
C LYS A 191 -21.30 20.72 11.89
N GLU A 192 -21.53 20.72 10.60
CA GLU A 192 -21.71 19.55 9.73
C GLU A 192 -20.43 18.71 9.58
N ARG A 193 -19.29 19.23 10.00
CA ARG A 193 -18.00 18.53 9.88
C ARG A 193 -17.33 18.31 11.23
N SER A 194 -16.85 17.09 11.46
CA SER A 194 -15.98 16.80 12.61
C SER A 194 -14.70 17.63 12.54
N GLY A 195 -14.05 17.85 13.67
CA GLY A 195 -12.87 18.72 13.77
C GLY A 195 -13.19 20.22 13.75
N SER A 196 -14.47 20.62 13.61
CA SER A 196 -14.92 22.00 13.79
C SER A 196 -14.86 22.43 15.28
N PRO A 197 -14.96 23.73 15.61
CA PRO A 197 -14.95 24.18 17.01
C PRO A 197 -16.02 23.58 17.91
N SER A 198 -17.14 23.12 17.33
CA SER A 198 -18.24 22.47 18.05
C SER A 198 -18.13 20.94 18.13
N SER A 199 -17.10 20.35 17.51
CA SER A 199 -16.90 18.91 17.42
C SER A 199 -16.34 18.32 18.72
N TYR A 200 -16.75 17.10 19.05
CA TYR A 200 -16.11 16.28 20.11
C TYR A 200 -14.74 15.72 19.66
N SER A 201 -14.51 15.61 18.34
CA SER A 201 -13.22 15.26 17.76
C SER A 201 -12.40 16.50 17.53
N SER A 202 -11.30 16.70 18.25
CA SER A 202 -10.42 17.86 17.99
C SER A 202 -9.76 17.74 16.61
N TRP A 203 -9.46 18.87 15.99
CA TRP A 203 -8.78 18.90 14.69
C TRP A 203 -7.44 18.15 14.69
N GLU A 204 -6.74 18.17 15.81
CA GLU A 204 -5.48 17.45 15.99
C GLU A 204 -5.68 15.94 16.06
N SER A 205 -6.77 15.49 16.70
CA SER A 205 -7.04 14.06 16.94
C SER A 205 -7.48 13.30 15.69
N VAL A 206 -8.11 13.97 14.70
CA VAL A 206 -8.61 13.28 13.48
C VAL A 206 -7.51 12.81 12.54
N GLY A 207 -6.25 13.18 12.77
CA GLY A 207 -5.12 12.74 11.97
C GLY A 207 -5.05 13.35 10.57
N GLY A 208 -3.98 13.07 9.82
CA GLY A 208 -3.72 13.67 8.51
C GLY A 208 -4.76 13.32 7.45
N HIS A 209 -5.14 12.06 7.35
CA HIS A 209 -6.17 11.60 6.39
C HIS A 209 -7.57 12.07 6.78
N GLY A 210 -7.90 12.04 8.08
CA GLY A 210 -9.16 12.61 8.58
C GLY A 210 -9.25 14.10 8.27
N ARG A 211 -8.16 14.86 8.46
CA ARG A 211 -8.12 16.30 8.09
C ARG A 211 -8.32 16.53 6.59
N MET A 212 -7.75 15.67 5.75
CA MET A 212 -8.00 15.73 4.30
C MET A 212 -9.47 15.48 3.98
N PHE A 213 -10.05 14.41 4.52
CA PHE A 213 -11.46 14.07 4.32
C PHE A 213 -12.41 15.17 4.80
N LEU A 214 -12.15 15.76 5.96
CA LEU A 214 -12.99 16.78 6.58
C LEU A 214 -12.81 18.18 5.97
N GLY A 215 -11.56 18.52 5.58
CA GLY A 215 -11.22 19.82 5.02
C GLY A 215 -11.44 19.96 3.52
N ARG A 216 -11.75 18.86 2.83
CA ARG A 216 -12.09 18.82 1.40
C ARG A 216 -13.55 18.43 1.20
N GLY A 217 -13.92 18.30 -0.05
CA GLY A 217 -15.26 17.91 -0.48
C GLY A 217 -16.14 19.09 -0.79
N PRO A 218 -17.25 18.83 -1.50
CA PRO A 218 -18.12 19.90 -1.95
C PRO A 218 -18.79 20.58 -0.76
N SER A 219 -18.93 21.89 -0.87
CA SER A 219 -19.83 22.68 -0.05
C SER A 219 -21.24 22.64 -0.65
N ARG A 220 -22.22 23.11 0.11
CA ARG A 220 -23.57 23.37 -0.40
C ARG A 220 -23.53 24.18 -1.70
N ALA A 221 -22.72 25.25 -1.74
CA ALA A 221 -22.62 26.12 -2.92
C ALA A 221 -22.06 25.39 -4.16
N ASP A 222 -21.07 24.49 -3.96
CA ASP A 222 -20.53 23.68 -5.07
C ASP A 222 -21.58 22.72 -5.63
N ILE A 223 -22.38 22.11 -4.76
CA ILE A 223 -23.46 21.20 -5.17
C ILE A 223 -24.55 21.99 -5.91
N GLU A 224 -24.99 23.13 -5.38
CA GLU A 224 -25.98 24.00 -6.03
C GLU A 224 -25.50 24.47 -7.40
N ALA A 225 -24.24 24.81 -7.55
CA ALA A 225 -23.66 25.23 -8.84
C ALA A 225 -23.73 24.13 -9.92
N VAL A 226 -23.50 22.88 -9.51
CA VAL A 226 -23.56 21.72 -10.45
C VAL A 226 -24.97 21.26 -10.69
N ALA A 227 -25.78 21.09 -9.64
CA ALA A 227 -27.12 20.54 -9.71
C ALA A 227 -28.15 21.55 -10.21
N ARG A 228 -27.85 22.86 -10.15
CA ARG A 228 -28.75 23.96 -10.48
C ARG A 228 -30.08 23.96 -9.71
N CYS A 229 -30.06 23.45 -8.51
CA CYS A 229 -31.19 23.45 -7.59
C CYS A 229 -30.67 23.60 -6.12
N ALA A 230 -31.61 23.85 -5.21
CA ALA A 230 -31.27 23.99 -3.79
C ALA A 230 -30.64 22.71 -3.24
N ALA A 231 -29.56 22.84 -2.46
CA ALA A 231 -28.85 21.75 -1.83
C ALA A 231 -28.68 22.00 -0.32
N GLN A 232 -28.19 20.98 0.37
CA GLN A 232 -27.79 21.07 1.78
C GLN A 232 -26.27 20.94 1.91
N GLU A 233 -25.73 21.33 3.07
CA GLU A 233 -24.34 21.05 3.40
C GLU A 233 -24.18 19.58 3.75
N PRO A 234 -23.30 18.81 3.09
CA PRO A 234 -23.07 17.42 3.42
C PRO A 234 -22.43 17.27 4.82
N ILE A 235 -22.91 16.31 5.58
CA ILE A 235 -22.32 16.00 6.88
C ILE A 235 -21.18 15.02 6.70
N ARG A 236 -19.99 15.36 7.25
CA ARG A 236 -18.81 14.49 7.28
C ARG A 236 -18.33 14.28 8.70
N VAL A 237 -18.41 13.05 9.17
CA VAL A 237 -18.00 12.62 10.50
C VAL A 237 -16.80 11.71 10.40
N TYR A 238 -15.79 12.00 11.23
CA TYR A 238 -14.57 11.19 11.26
C TYR A 238 -13.99 11.13 12.67
N ALA A 239 -13.70 9.91 13.16
CA ALA A 239 -12.91 9.70 14.34
C ALA A 239 -11.48 9.29 13.96
N GLY A 240 -10.49 9.99 14.52
CA GLY A 240 -9.08 9.60 14.38
C GLY A 240 -8.75 8.34 15.16
N MET A 241 -7.49 7.94 15.10
CA MET A 241 -7.00 6.79 15.84
C MET A 241 -7.30 6.91 17.33
N PRO A 242 -7.86 5.88 17.98
CA PRO A 242 -8.06 5.87 19.43
C PRO A 242 -6.78 6.20 20.19
N ALA A 243 -6.91 6.88 21.32
CA ALA A 243 -5.78 7.13 22.19
C ALA A 243 -5.19 5.82 22.73
N GLU A 244 -3.93 5.86 23.17
CA GLU A 244 -3.23 4.70 23.69
C GLU A 244 -4.00 4.09 24.89
N GLY A 245 -4.31 2.79 24.81
CA GLY A 245 -5.14 2.09 25.80
C GLY A 245 -6.65 2.16 25.56
N GLN A 246 -7.12 2.88 24.54
CA GLN A 246 -8.53 2.85 24.12
C GLN A 246 -8.75 1.84 23.00
N SER A 247 -9.99 1.32 22.91
CA SER A 247 -10.40 0.34 21.89
C SER A 247 -10.93 1.00 20.62
N LEU A 248 -11.03 0.24 19.53
CA LEU A 248 -11.73 0.66 18.31
C LEU A 248 -13.20 1.02 18.58
N GLN A 249 -13.84 0.35 19.55
CA GLN A 249 -15.20 0.68 19.99
C GLN A 249 -15.32 2.14 20.46
N SER A 250 -14.32 2.66 21.16
CA SER A 250 -14.34 4.07 21.62
C SER A 250 -14.31 5.07 20.46
N ALA A 251 -13.65 4.73 19.34
CA ALA A 251 -13.68 5.54 18.13
C ALA A 251 -15.04 5.48 17.43
N ALA A 252 -15.64 4.29 17.34
CA ALA A 252 -16.99 4.13 16.79
C ALA A 252 -18.05 4.86 17.63
N ASP A 253 -17.95 4.82 18.97
CA ASP A 253 -18.82 5.56 19.87
C ASP A 253 -18.66 7.09 19.68
N LEU A 254 -17.44 7.55 19.42
CA LEU A 254 -17.18 8.95 19.09
C LEU A 254 -17.82 9.33 17.75
N VAL A 255 -17.76 8.46 16.73
CA VAL A 255 -18.46 8.67 15.45
C VAL A 255 -19.96 8.82 15.69
N VAL A 256 -20.60 7.96 16.48
CA VAL A 256 -22.03 8.08 16.77
C VAL A 256 -22.37 9.38 17.51
N ARG A 257 -21.55 9.80 18.46
CA ARG A 257 -21.74 11.10 19.13
C ARG A 257 -21.63 12.28 18.16
N GLU A 258 -20.68 12.23 17.22
CA GLU A 258 -20.52 13.23 16.18
C GLU A 258 -21.69 13.24 15.18
N LEU A 259 -22.21 12.08 14.79
CA LEU A 259 -23.41 11.95 13.97
C LEU A 259 -24.64 12.61 14.65
N ARG A 260 -24.81 12.36 15.96
CA ARG A 260 -25.90 13.00 16.73
C ARG A 260 -25.70 14.51 16.80
N ARG A 261 -24.51 14.99 17.12
CA ARG A 261 -24.17 16.41 17.22
C ARG A 261 -24.43 17.17 15.90
N SER A 262 -24.05 16.55 14.78
CA SER A 262 -24.16 17.18 13.45
C SER A 262 -25.57 17.15 12.86
N GLY A 263 -26.50 16.40 13.45
CA GLY A 263 -27.85 16.20 12.90
C GLY A 263 -27.89 15.16 11.78
N ALA A 264 -26.93 14.22 11.77
CA ALA A 264 -26.84 13.21 10.72
C ALA A 264 -28.02 12.22 10.71
N PHE A 265 -28.59 11.94 11.86
CA PHE A 265 -29.77 11.06 11.97
C PHE A 265 -31.07 11.69 11.48
N GLU A 266 -31.07 13.01 11.19
CA GLU A 266 -32.17 13.71 10.55
C GLU A 266 -32.06 13.67 8.99
N ARG A 267 -30.95 13.14 8.48
CA ARG A 267 -30.73 12.97 7.03
C ARG A 267 -31.33 11.64 6.58
N PRO A 268 -31.83 11.56 5.34
CA PRO A 268 -32.45 10.33 4.82
C PRO A 268 -31.46 9.18 4.63
N VAL A 269 -30.16 9.49 4.49
CA VAL A 269 -29.15 8.49 4.16
C VAL A 269 -27.84 8.76 4.90
N ILE A 270 -27.19 7.70 5.37
CA ILE A 270 -25.84 7.71 5.97
C ILE A 270 -24.96 6.75 5.19
N LEU A 271 -23.84 7.23 4.67
CA LEU A 271 -22.80 6.44 4.05
C LEU A 271 -21.73 6.10 5.09
N ILE A 272 -21.47 4.83 5.33
CA ILE A 272 -20.39 4.34 6.15
C ILE A 272 -19.22 4.03 5.23
N ALA A 273 -18.21 4.92 5.21
CA ALA A 273 -17.02 4.76 4.40
C ALA A 273 -15.94 4.05 5.22
N THR A 274 -15.72 2.77 4.94
CA THR A 274 -14.65 2.01 5.59
C THR A 274 -13.31 2.51 5.06
N SER A 275 -12.50 3.06 5.97
CA SER A 275 -11.21 3.64 5.61
C SER A 275 -10.17 2.57 5.24
N THR A 276 -9.13 2.97 4.52
CA THR A 276 -7.96 2.11 4.29
C THR A 276 -7.06 2.05 5.54
N GLY A 277 -5.99 1.24 5.50
CA GLY A 277 -5.13 0.99 6.67
C GLY A 277 -4.66 2.22 7.44
N SER A 278 -4.32 3.31 6.74
CA SER A 278 -3.90 4.56 7.37
C SER A 278 -5.03 5.55 7.68
N GLY A 279 -6.28 5.12 7.52
CA GLY A 279 -7.45 5.98 7.76
C GLY A 279 -7.86 6.83 6.55
N TRP A 280 -7.31 6.56 5.35
CA TRP A 280 -7.66 7.30 4.14
C TRP A 280 -9.04 6.88 3.65
N VAL A 281 -9.86 7.89 3.34
CA VAL A 281 -11.18 7.76 2.69
C VAL A 281 -11.08 8.41 1.33
N ASP A 282 -11.45 7.67 0.28
CA ASP A 282 -11.39 8.18 -1.08
C ASP A 282 -12.49 9.19 -1.37
N GLU A 283 -12.08 10.37 -1.78
CA GLU A 283 -12.98 11.47 -2.14
C GLU A 283 -13.84 11.14 -3.37
N TRP A 284 -13.28 10.38 -4.31
CA TRP A 284 -13.98 9.99 -5.54
C TRP A 284 -15.13 9.01 -5.31
N GLN A 285 -15.16 8.32 -4.17
CA GLN A 285 -16.29 7.49 -3.75
C GLN A 285 -17.36 8.30 -3.00
N VAL A 286 -16.93 9.23 -2.17
CA VAL A 286 -17.83 9.99 -1.29
C VAL A 286 -18.50 11.16 -2.00
N GLN A 287 -17.75 11.92 -2.79
CA GLN A 287 -18.29 13.10 -3.45
C GLN A 287 -19.48 12.81 -4.39
N PRO A 288 -19.46 11.77 -5.25
CA PRO A 288 -20.64 11.43 -6.06
C PRO A 288 -21.89 11.18 -5.23
N PHE A 289 -21.75 10.53 -4.07
CA PHE A 289 -22.87 10.32 -3.16
C PHE A 289 -23.42 11.64 -2.61
N GLU A 290 -22.56 12.58 -2.25
CA GLU A 290 -22.95 13.91 -1.78
C GLU A 290 -23.66 14.74 -2.87
N TYR A 291 -23.19 14.66 -4.11
CA TYR A 291 -23.84 15.32 -5.26
C TYR A 291 -25.19 14.68 -5.59
N LEU A 292 -25.30 13.35 -5.63
CA LEU A 292 -26.52 12.62 -5.94
C LEU A 292 -27.62 12.85 -4.91
N THR A 293 -27.25 13.03 -3.65
CA THR A 293 -28.19 13.32 -2.55
C THR A 293 -28.45 14.81 -2.35
N LEU A 294 -27.90 15.68 -3.22
CA LEU A 294 -27.94 17.13 -3.06
C LEU A 294 -27.45 17.60 -1.68
N GLY A 295 -26.45 16.93 -1.15
CA GLY A 295 -25.90 17.18 0.19
C GLY A 295 -26.80 16.76 1.35
N ASN A 296 -28.02 16.23 1.09
CA ASN A 296 -28.92 15.73 2.13
C ASN A 296 -28.50 14.33 2.61
N CYS A 297 -27.26 14.21 3.06
CA CYS A 297 -26.65 12.97 3.51
C CYS A 297 -25.62 13.21 4.61
N ALA A 298 -25.19 12.11 5.24
CA ALA A 298 -24.05 12.09 6.11
C ALA A 298 -23.07 11.00 5.66
N THR A 299 -21.77 11.24 5.81
CA THR A 299 -20.72 10.23 5.63
C THR A 299 -19.95 10.07 6.93
N ALA A 300 -19.80 8.82 7.37
CA ALA A 300 -19.12 8.45 8.62
C ALA A 300 -17.92 7.54 8.33
N SER A 301 -16.79 7.81 8.98
CA SER A 301 -15.61 6.96 8.92
C SER A 301 -14.78 7.04 10.20
N MET A 302 -13.85 6.10 10.39
CA MET A 302 -12.87 6.15 11.46
C MET A 302 -11.51 5.59 11.03
N GLN A 303 -10.46 6.02 11.72
CA GLN A 303 -9.11 5.47 11.55
C GLN A 303 -8.90 4.31 12.53
N TYR A 304 -8.33 3.20 12.03
CA TYR A 304 -8.04 2.01 12.83
C TYR A 304 -6.55 1.65 12.89
N SER A 305 -5.72 2.24 12.03
CA SER A 305 -4.29 2.01 12.00
C SER A 305 -3.52 3.24 11.50
N PHE A 306 -2.21 3.26 11.70
CA PHE A 306 -1.30 4.21 11.07
C PHE A 306 -0.59 3.61 9.85
N VAL A 307 -0.68 2.30 9.69
CA VAL A 307 0.13 1.54 8.73
C VAL A 307 -0.54 1.58 7.34
N PRO A 308 0.24 1.79 6.27
CA PRO A 308 -0.30 1.73 4.91
C PRO A 308 -0.97 0.38 4.62
N SER A 309 -2.02 0.40 3.78
CA SER A 309 -2.84 -0.78 3.45
C SER A 309 -2.02 -1.98 2.96
N SER A 310 -0.95 -1.75 2.20
CA SER A 310 -0.08 -2.81 1.70
C SER A 310 0.65 -3.58 2.81
N ILE A 311 0.95 -2.93 3.92
CA ILE A 311 1.58 -3.57 5.08
C ILE A 311 0.51 -4.24 5.93
N ASN A 312 -0.62 -3.56 6.22
CA ASN A 312 -1.73 -4.15 6.96
C ASN A 312 -2.27 -5.42 6.27
N PHE A 313 -2.35 -5.41 4.94
CA PHE A 313 -2.74 -6.59 4.17
C PHE A 313 -1.84 -7.81 4.42
N LEU A 314 -0.56 -7.58 4.67
CA LEU A 314 0.42 -8.66 4.92
C LEU A 314 0.56 -9.03 6.39
N THR A 315 0.15 -8.15 7.32
CA THR A 315 0.43 -8.33 8.73
C THR A 315 -0.81 -8.52 9.60
N ASP A 316 -1.93 -7.91 9.22
CA ASP A 316 -3.08 -7.79 10.14
C ASP A 316 -4.38 -7.42 9.39
N LEU A 317 -4.88 -8.35 8.59
CA LEU A 317 -6.14 -8.19 7.86
C LEU A 317 -7.34 -8.10 8.80
N ASP A 318 -7.30 -8.86 9.89
CA ASP A 318 -8.41 -9.02 10.83
C ASP A 318 -8.79 -7.68 11.48
N VAL A 319 -7.82 -6.81 11.75
CA VAL A 319 -8.09 -5.48 12.34
C VAL A 319 -8.92 -4.59 11.40
N SER A 320 -8.75 -4.71 10.08
CA SER A 320 -9.56 -3.93 9.13
C SER A 320 -11.01 -4.38 9.10
N GLU A 321 -11.24 -5.69 9.17
CA GLU A 321 -12.55 -6.31 9.25
C GLU A 321 -13.24 -5.95 10.58
N GLU A 322 -12.54 -6.17 11.71
CA GLU A 322 -13.03 -5.82 13.04
C GLU A 322 -13.44 -4.33 13.11
N ALA A 323 -12.63 -3.44 12.56
CA ALA A 323 -12.92 -2.01 12.55
C ALA A 323 -14.20 -1.68 11.75
N ALA A 324 -14.38 -2.30 10.57
CA ALA A 324 -15.56 -2.09 9.75
C ALA A 324 -16.84 -2.59 10.45
N VAL A 325 -16.79 -3.80 11.01
CA VAL A 325 -17.91 -4.41 11.75
C VAL A 325 -18.27 -3.57 12.98
N ILE A 326 -17.29 -3.17 13.79
CA ILE A 326 -17.52 -2.32 14.97
C ILE A 326 -18.18 -0.99 14.58
N LEU A 327 -17.67 -0.32 13.54
CA LEU A 327 -18.21 0.95 13.10
C LEU A 327 -19.66 0.79 12.61
N PHE A 328 -19.91 -0.18 11.74
CA PHE A 328 -21.22 -0.46 11.19
C PHE A 328 -22.22 -0.81 12.28
N GLU A 329 -21.92 -1.80 13.14
CA GLU A 329 -22.81 -2.25 14.19
C GLU A 329 -23.11 -1.16 15.22
N THR A 330 -22.14 -0.26 15.49
CA THR A 330 -22.35 0.85 16.43
C THR A 330 -23.29 1.90 15.83
N ILE A 331 -23.13 2.22 14.53
CA ILE A 331 -24.03 3.15 13.83
C ILE A 331 -25.43 2.51 13.68
N ARG A 332 -25.51 1.23 13.28
CA ARG A 332 -26.77 0.50 13.12
C ARG A 332 -27.59 0.49 14.41
N ARG A 333 -26.95 0.15 15.55
CA ARG A 333 -27.61 0.21 16.86
C ARG A 333 -28.17 1.59 17.17
N ALA A 334 -27.42 2.65 16.85
CA ALA A 334 -27.88 4.02 17.07
C ALA A 334 -29.06 4.40 16.12
N VAL A 335 -29.12 3.85 14.92
CA VAL A 335 -30.27 3.98 14.00
C VAL A 335 -31.46 3.19 14.47
N ASP A 336 -31.25 1.99 14.99
CA ASP A 336 -32.33 1.12 15.52
C ASP A 336 -33.06 1.71 16.76
N GLU A 337 -32.36 2.60 17.50
CA GLU A 337 -32.95 3.39 18.59
C GLU A 337 -33.99 4.45 18.13
N LEU A 338 -33.96 4.82 16.81
CA LEU A 338 -34.87 5.82 16.26
C LEU A 338 -36.25 5.19 15.90
N PRO A 339 -37.30 6.00 15.86
CA PRO A 339 -38.57 5.56 15.30
C PRO A 339 -38.39 5.08 13.85
N GLU A 340 -39.05 3.97 13.50
CA GLU A 340 -38.88 3.31 12.21
C GLU A 340 -39.05 4.25 11.01
N GLU A 341 -40.01 5.15 11.09
CA GLU A 341 -40.34 6.12 10.03
C GLU A 341 -39.26 7.20 9.82
N SER A 342 -38.35 7.41 10.80
CA SER A 342 -37.31 8.42 10.79
C SER A 342 -35.89 7.84 10.59
N ARG A 343 -35.77 6.51 10.41
CA ARG A 343 -34.48 5.86 10.26
C ARG A 343 -33.83 6.19 8.94
N PRO A 344 -32.59 6.71 8.94
CA PRO A 344 -31.84 6.87 7.70
C PRO A 344 -31.49 5.50 7.08
N ALA A 345 -31.48 5.43 5.77
CA ALA A 345 -30.94 4.27 5.07
C ALA A 345 -29.41 4.25 5.21
N LEU A 346 -28.87 3.07 5.53
CA LEU A 346 -27.42 2.87 5.67
C LEU A 346 -26.84 2.32 4.37
N PHE A 347 -25.78 2.96 3.89
CA PHE A 347 -24.96 2.51 2.78
C PHE A 347 -23.53 2.26 3.26
N VAL A 348 -22.85 1.31 2.65
CA VAL A 348 -21.45 1.00 2.96
C VAL A 348 -20.63 1.10 1.70
N CYS A 349 -19.45 1.72 1.79
CA CYS A 349 -18.47 1.73 0.72
C CYS A 349 -17.05 1.64 1.27
N GLY A 350 -16.11 1.28 0.41
CA GLY A 350 -14.70 1.27 0.74
C GLY A 350 -13.85 1.07 -0.50
N GLU A 351 -12.57 1.41 -0.41
CA GLU A 351 -11.59 1.20 -1.46
C GLU A 351 -10.45 0.32 -0.96
N SER A 352 -9.92 -0.56 -1.84
CA SER A 352 -8.78 -1.43 -1.51
C SER A 352 -9.06 -2.25 -0.24
N LEU A 353 -8.26 -2.09 0.82
CA LEU A 353 -8.46 -2.75 2.10
C LEU A 353 -9.80 -2.37 2.77
N GLY A 354 -10.27 -1.13 2.56
CA GLY A 354 -11.60 -0.71 2.99
C GLY A 354 -12.72 -1.46 2.25
N ALA A 355 -12.55 -1.74 0.94
CA ALA A 355 -13.52 -2.56 0.20
C ALA A 355 -13.56 -4.01 0.70
N TYR A 356 -12.39 -4.57 1.02
CA TYR A 356 -12.31 -5.89 1.66
C TYR A 356 -13.07 -5.89 3.00
N ALA A 357 -12.78 -4.92 3.86
CA ALA A 357 -13.40 -4.80 5.17
C ALA A 357 -14.94 -4.62 5.10
N SER A 358 -15.41 -3.83 4.11
CA SER A 358 -16.84 -3.55 3.91
C SER A 358 -17.66 -4.76 3.46
N GLN A 359 -17.04 -5.86 3.02
CA GLN A 359 -17.75 -7.09 2.66
C GLN A 359 -18.19 -7.91 3.88
N HIS A 360 -17.71 -7.56 5.07
CA HIS A 360 -17.99 -8.28 6.32
C HIS A 360 -19.11 -7.62 7.16
N VAL A 361 -19.75 -6.57 6.64
CA VAL A 361 -20.82 -5.82 7.29
C VAL A 361 -22.16 -5.90 6.56
#